data_f7d8d3db2140701a2f78c46eecf49b2d
#
_entry.id   f7d8d3db2140701a2f78c46eecf49b2d
#
_cell.length_a   1.000
_cell.length_b   1.000
_cell.length_c   1.000
_cell.angle_alpha   90.00
_cell.angle_beta   90.00
_cell.angle_gamma   90.00
#
_symmetry.space_group_name_H-M   'P 1'
#
loop_
_entity.id
_entity.type
_entity.pdbx_description
1 polymer ?
#
loop_
_entity_poly.entity_id
_entity_poly.type
_entity_poly.pdbx_seq_one_letter_code
_entity_poly.pdbx_strand_id
1 'polypeptide(L)'
;MTGLTVAVIGGGRWARALAGFLLHNQRRSQDRIAKVLHYRPPRELVRAVQEDSRSEVDHAHTDIPAAAGEVPDVSAVDSAQQAERRQVTAIALSDLSQADIIFLAVPAPSVRKVLRLAAPHLHGAQTLIHAIGSVIPASEECPHTTLISHAVGEVTPIRKIGVLAGPALAPDLEEFAPAALVCGSRFDEVGAQAIQVLSGHSLLVYTTRDLIGVELARAGSSVIAMAAGVANILDLGTPARAILITRGAAEFARLAVKLGAEERTFFGLAGVGEFVAATERRGSADFELGRLLGQRIPLAEALKQVGRVCDGPSMVREAHLLGHKFHVRTSIVSALYQLLHGKFDTKDALMSLLSTDVHNEKE
;
A
#
# COMPACT_ATOMS: atom_id res chain seq x y z
N MET A 1 32.35 -6.79 7.19
CA MET A 1 31.25 -5.84 7.49
C MET A 1 30.32 -6.54 8.47
N THR A 2 30.01 -5.95 9.60
CA THR A 2 28.99 -6.48 10.52
C THR A 2 27.63 -6.34 9.84
N GLY A 3 26.81 -7.40 9.88
CA GLY A 3 25.45 -7.38 9.29
C GLY A 3 24.57 -6.31 9.90
N LEU A 4 23.57 -5.85 9.14
CA LEU A 4 22.64 -4.79 9.55
C LEU A 4 21.57 -5.30 10.52
N THR A 5 21.18 -4.49 11.49
CA THR A 5 20.01 -4.71 12.32
C THR A 5 18.78 -4.13 11.62
N VAL A 6 17.82 -4.98 11.34
CA VAL A 6 16.61 -4.60 10.58
C VAL A 6 15.39 -4.67 11.48
N ALA A 7 14.59 -3.63 11.53
CA ALA A 7 13.31 -3.59 12.24
C ALA A 7 12.13 -3.53 11.26
N VAL A 8 11.02 -4.19 11.61
CA VAL A 8 9.75 -4.07 10.89
C VAL A 8 8.70 -3.49 11.84
N ILE A 9 8.04 -2.41 11.45
CA ILE A 9 6.93 -1.79 12.17
C ILE A 9 5.63 -2.09 11.41
N GLY A 10 4.77 -2.92 11.99
CA GLY A 10 3.47 -3.26 11.41
C GLY A 10 2.92 -4.59 11.89
N GLY A 11 1.59 -4.72 11.93
CA GLY A 11 0.88 -5.95 12.34
C GLY A 11 0.13 -6.64 11.21
N GLY A 12 0.08 -6.02 10.02
CA GLY A 12 -0.61 -6.54 8.83
C GLY A 12 0.07 -7.77 8.21
N ARG A 13 -0.63 -8.41 7.24
CA ARG A 13 -0.10 -9.61 6.56
C ARG A 13 1.24 -9.32 5.87
N TRP A 14 1.33 -8.20 5.14
CA TRP A 14 2.56 -7.83 4.43
C TRP A 14 3.75 -7.60 5.39
N ALA A 15 3.54 -6.91 6.52
CA ALA A 15 4.59 -6.72 7.52
C ALA A 15 5.09 -8.05 8.11
N ARG A 16 4.18 -8.99 8.37
CA ARG A 16 4.54 -10.33 8.87
C ARG A 16 5.28 -11.16 7.82
N ALA A 17 4.82 -11.11 6.56
CA ALA A 17 5.47 -11.79 5.45
C ALA A 17 6.91 -11.25 5.25
N LEU A 18 7.07 -9.93 5.27
CA LEU A 18 8.38 -9.29 5.18
C LEU A 18 9.29 -9.68 6.34
N ALA A 19 8.80 -9.64 7.58
CA ALA A 19 9.60 -10.02 8.75
C ALA A 19 10.05 -11.50 8.67
N GLY A 20 9.18 -12.40 8.22
CA GLY A 20 9.52 -13.82 7.98
C GLY A 20 10.57 -13.98 6.88
N PHE A 21 10.42 -13.24 5.77
CA PHE A 21 11.36 -13.24 4.65
C PHE A 21 12.76 -12.73 5.08
N LEU A 22 12.81 -11.62 5.81
CA LEU A 22 14.07 -11.08 6.36
C LEU A 22 14.74 -12.05 7.32
N LEU A 23 13.98 -12.75 8.17
CA LEU A 23 14.51 -13.77 9.06
C LEU A 23 15.09 -14.95 8.29
N HIS A 24 14.45 -15.37 7.21
CA HIS A 24 14.98 -16.40 6.32
C HIS A 24 16.30 -15.96 5.69
N ASN A 25 16.39 -14.73 5.17
CA ASN A 25 17.61 -14.17 4.62
C ASN A 25 18.73 -14.07 5.66
N GLN A 26 18.42 -13.69 6.91
CA GLN A 26 19.37 -13.66 8.02
C GLN A 26 20.02 -15.03 8.26
N ARG A 27 19.23 -16.11 8.27
CA ARG A 27 19.74 -17.48 8.45
C ARG A 27 20.69 -17.93 7.35
N ARG A 28 20.45 -17.45 6.13
CA ARG A 28 21.27 -17.79 4.96
C ARG A 28 22.54 -16.96 4.83
N SER A 29 22.56 -15.74 5.42
CA SER A 29 23.69 -14.83 5.30
C SER A 29 23.72 -13.84 6.49
N GLN A 30 24.32 -14.26 7.59
CA GLN A 30 24.51 -13.41 8.79
C GLN A 30 25.35 -12.16 8.52
N ASP A 31 26.20 -12.20 7.49
CA ASP A 31 27.00 -11.04 7.07
C ASP A 31 26.14 -9.91 6.49
N ARG A 32 24.93 -10.21 6.04
CA ARG A 32 23.98 -9.22 5.50
C ARG A 32 23.04 -8.67 6.56
N ILE A 33 22.47 -9.55 7.38
CA ILE A 33 21.51 -9.20 8.44
C ILE A 33 21.97 -9.82 9.75
N ALA A 34 22.33 -8.98 10.71
CA ALA A 34 22.73 -9.42 12.04
C ALA A 34 21.52 -9.77 12.91
N LYS A 35 20.44 -8.97 12.83
CA LYS A 35 19.27 -9.11 13.69
C LYS A 35 18.00 -8.65 12.98
N VAL A 36 16.88 -9.37 13.18
CA VAL A 36 15.54 -8.96 12.74
C VAL A 36 14.65 -8.70 13.94
N LEU A 37 14.09 -7.51 14.01
CA LEU A 37 13.21 -7.01 15.08
C LEU A 37 11.81 -6.78 14.49
N HIS A 38 10.75 -7.04 15.27
CA HIS A 38 9.39 -6.81 14.79
C HIS A 38 8.52 -6.15 15.86
N TYR A 39 8.20 -4.86 15.64
CA TYR A 39 7.25 -4.14 16.48
C TYR A 39 5.84 -4.22 15.85
N ARG A 40 4.89 -4.69 16.65
CA ARG A 40 3.47 -4.75 16.28
C ARG A 40 2.71 -3.69 17.06
N PRO A 41 2.28 -2.60 16.42
CA PRO A 41 1.46 -1.60 17.08
C PRO A 41 0.19 -2.23 17.69
N PRO A 42 -0.25 -1.78 18.90
CA PRO A 42 -1.50 -2.23 19.50
C PRO A 42 -2.68 -2.06 18.52
N ARG A 43 -3.63 -3.02 18.56
CA ARG A 43 -4.77 -3.01 17.64
C ARG A 43 -5.64 -1.76 17.79
N GLU A 44 -5.78 -1.26 19.02
CA GLU A 44 -6.53 -0.04 19.34
C GLU A 44 -5.93 1.19 18.63
N LEU A 45 -4.61 1.27 18.54
CA LEU A 45 -3.90 2.35 17.84
C LEU A 45 -4.22 2.37 16.34
N VAL A 46 -4.43 1.20 15.76
CA VAL A 46 -4.73 1.03 14.32
C VAL A 46 -6.24 1.13 14.06
N ARG A 47 -7.10 0.61 14.96
CA ARG A 47 -8.57 0.61 14.81
C ARG A 47 -9.19 1.99 15.02
N ALA A 48 -8.77 2.74 16.03
CA ALA A 48 -9.33 4.08 16.30
C ALA A 48 -9.24 4.99 15.08
N VAL A 49 -8.16 4.90 14.31
CA VAL A 49 -7.97 5.68 13.08
C VAL A 49 -8.83 5.17 11.91
N GLN A 50 -9.25 3.90 11.94
CA GLN A 50 -10.16 3.35 10.94
C GLN A 50 -11.62 3.75 11.17
N GLU A 51 -12.01 3.96 12.41
CA GLU A 51 -13.34 4.45 12.79
C GLU A 51 -13.50 5.93 12.46
N ASP A 52 -12.48 6.76 12.68
CA ASP A 52 -12.48 8.16 12.23
C ASP A 52 -12.59 8.28 10.70
N SER A 53 -11.89 7.43 9.96
CA SER A 53 -11.98 7.38 8.48
C SER A 53 -13.34 6.89 7.97
N ARG A 54 -14.11 6.16 8.79
CA ARG A 54 -15.47 5.72 8.49
C ARG A 54 -16.51 6.81 8.78
N SER A 55 -16.33 7.60 9.83
CA SER A 55 -17.26 8.68 10.20
C SER A 55 -17.31 9.80 9.14
N GLU A 56 -16.22 10.04 8.43
CA GLU A 56 -16.20 11.02 7.33
C GLU A 56 -16.99 10.58 6.08
N VAL A 57 -17.23 9.26 5.93
CA VAL A 57 -18.04 8.70 4.83
C VAL A 57 -19.53 8.62 5.22
N ASP A 58 -19.84 8.51 6.53
CA ASP A 58 -21.20 8.31 7.05
C ASP A 58 -22.05 9.57 7.13
N HIS A 59 -21.51 10.77 6.91
CA HIS A 59 -22.35 11.99 6.88
C HIS A 59 -23.32 12.09 5.70
N ALA A 60 -23.40 11.05 4.86
CA ALA A 60 -24.31 10.99 3.71
C ALA A 60 -25.55 10.09 3.90
N HIS A 61 -25.62 9.19 4.89
CA HIS A 61 -26.82 8.39 5.14
C HIS A 61 -26.92 7.92 6.60
N THR A 62 -28.07 8.27 7.21
CA THR A 62 -28.52 7.92 8.55
C THR A 62 -29.09 6.48 8.65
N ASP A 63 -28.85 5.87 9.83
CA ASP A 63 -29.61 4.81 10.49
C ASP A 63 -29.67 3.39 9.89
N ILE A 64 -28.71 2.51 10.33
CA ILE A 64 -28.99 1.07 10.49
C ILE A 64 -28.19 0.54 11.70
N PRO A 65 -28.80 -0.27 12.62
CA PRO A 65 -28.16 -0.71 13.87
C PRO A 65 -27.09 -1.79 13.65
N ALA A 66 -26.03 -1.71 14.45
CA ALA A 66 -24.90 -2.63 14.45
C ALA A 66 -25.30 -4.02 15.00
N ALA A 67 -25.19 -5.06 14.17
CA ALA A 67 -25.17 -6.45 14.61
C ALA A 67 -23.72 -6.94 14.70
N ALA A 68 -23.29 -7.33 15.90
CA ALA A 68 -22.01 -7.95 16.15
C ALA A 68 -22.03 -9.40 15.64
N GLY A 69 -21.26 -9.68 14.59
CA GLY A 69 -21.00 -11.04 14.10
C GLY A 69 -19.52 -11.38 14.31
N GLU A 70 -19.22 -12.48 14.99
CA GLU A 70 -17.88 -13.02 15.19
C GLU A 70 -17.24 -13.37 13.84
N VAL A 71 -15.98 -12.92 13.65
CA VAL A 71 -15.18 -13.24 12.47
C VAL A 71 -14.60 -14.65 12.64
N PRO A 72 -14.77 -15.58 11.68
CA PRO A 72 -14.19 -16.92 11.76
C PRO A 72 -12.65 -16.85 11.78
N ASP A 73 -12.06 -17.54 12.73
CA ASP A 73 -10.62 -17.75 12.84
C ASP A 73 -10.13 -18.67 11.72
N VAL A 74 -9.43 -18.10 10.74
CA VAL A 74 -8.79 -18.88 9.67
C VAL A 74 -7.44 -19.39 10.18
N SER A 75 -7.48 -20.37 11.07
CA SER A 75 -6.32 -21.08 11.59
C SER A 75 -6.24 -22.51 11.03
N ALA A 76 -5.84 -22.66 9.78
CA ALA A 76 -5.37 -23.95 9.28
C ALA A 76 -4.37 -23.74 8.16
N VAL A 77 -3.13 -23.34 8.48
CA VAL A 77 -1.99 -23.39 7.57
C VAL A 77 -0.78 -23.89 8.35
N ASP A 78 -0.31 -25.03 7.93
CA ASP A 78 0.94 -25.75 8.14
C ASP A 78 1.81 -25.42 9.37
N SER A 79 2.01 -26.43 10.24
CA SER A 79 2.72 -26.37 11.51
C SER A 79 4.21 -25.95 11.43
N ALA A 80 4.88 -26.18 10.30
CA ALA A 80 6.27 -25.77 10.06
C ALA A 80 6.40 -24.26 9.82
N GLN A 81 5.51 -23.66 9.05
CA GLN A 81 5.46 -22.21 8.84
C GLN A 81 5.03 -21.44 10.10
N GLN A 82 4.21 -22.04 10.97
CA GLN A 82 3.87 -21.47 12.26
C GLN A 82 5.05 -21.47 13.24
N ALA A 83 5.93 -22.47 13.19
CA ALA A 83 7.14 -22.52 14.01
C ALA A 83 8.15 -21.44 13.61
N GLU A 84 8.29 -21.15 12.32
CA GLU A 84 9.14 -20.05 11.83
C GLU A 84 8.59 -18.66 12.19
N ARG A 85 7.27 -18.47 12.16
CA ARG A 85 6.60 -17.23 12.61
C ARG A 85 6.80 -16.92 14.11
N ARG A 86 7.13 -17.91 14.95
CA ARG A 86 7.36 -17.75 16.39
C ARG A 86 8.76 -17.22 16.74
N GLN A 87 9.69 -17.16 15.80
CA GLN A 87 11.09 -16.78 16.06
C GLN A 87 11.42 -15.30 15.80
N VAL A 88 10.49 -14.51 15.23
CA VAL A 88 10.68 -13.06 15.12
C VAL A 88 10.53 -12.46 16.51
N THR A 89 11.58 -11.83 17.02
CA THR A 89 11.59 -11.22 18.35
C THR A 89 10.60 -10.05 18.37
N ALA A 90 9.51 -10.19 19.14
CA ALA A 90 8.63 -9.06 19.43
C ALA A 90 9.41 -8.07 20.31
N ILE A 91 9.39 -6.79 19.93
CA ILE A 91 10.18 -5.74 20.58
C ILE A 91 9.31 -4.62 21.13
N ALA A 92 9.86 -3.89 22.10
CA ALA A 92 9.35 -2.58 22.51
C ALA A 92 9.78 -1.49 21.53
N LEU A 93 9.12 -0.31 21.57
CA LEU A 93 9.52 0.83 20.74
C LEU A 93 10.95 1.30 21.02
N SER A 94 11.42 1.19 22.27
CA SER A 94 12.78 1.55 22.68
C SER A 94 13.87 0.77 21.92
N ASP A 95 13.58 -0.46 21.49
CA ASP A 95 14.53 -1.30 20.78
C ASP A 95 14.77 -0.82 19.34
N LEU A 96 13.90 0.06 18.81
CA LEU A 96 14.08 0.66 17.49
C LEU A 96 15.36 1.48 17.39
N SER A 97 15.92 1.96 18.52
CA SER A 97 17.21 2.67 18.56
C SER A 97 18.39 1.81 18.09
N GLN A 98 18.26 0.47 18.13
CA GLN A 98 19.28 -0.47 17.69
C GLN A 98 19.23 -0.77 16.18
N ALA A 99 18.16 -0.36 15.48
CA ALA A 99 17.96 -0.69 14.07
C ALA A 99 18.77 0.25 13.17
N ASP A 100 19.44 -0.32 12.16
CA ASP A 100 20.04 0.43 11.07
C ASP A 100 18.99 0.77 10.00
N ILE A 101 18.10 -0.21 9.74
CA ILE A 101 17.00 -0.09 8.75
C ILE A 101 15.69 -0.38 9.44
N ILE A 102 14.67 0.45 9.16
CA ILE A 102 13.31 0.30 9.64
C ILE A 102 12.36 0.19 8.45
N PHE A 103 11.64 -0.93 8.34
CA PHE A 103 10.54 -1.09 7.40
C PHE A 103 9.23 -0.70 8.07
N LEU A 104 8.50 0.25 7.48
CA LEU A 104 7.21 0.72 7.96
C LEU A 104 6.08 0.20 7.07
N ALA A 105 5.17 -0.60 7.66
CA ALA A 105 4.04 -1.22 6.97
C ALA A 105 2.79 -1.21 7.86
N VAL A 106 2.28 -0.01 8.12
CA VAL A 106 1.04 0.27 8.85
C VAL A 106 0.02 0.93 7.93
N PRO A 107 -1.29 0.93 8.25
CA PRO A 107 -2.27 1.70 7.49
C PRO A 107 -1.91 3.19 7.41
N ALA A 108 -2.11 3.82 6.26
CA ALA A 108 -1.73 5.21 6.01
C ALA A 108 -2.28 6.20 7.06
N PRO A 109 -3.55 6.13 7.50
CA PRO A 109 -4.06 7.02 8.53
C PRO A 109 -3.35 6.88 9.89
N SER A 110 -2.77 5.71 10.19
CA SER A 110 -2.06 5.45 11.46
C SER A 110 -0.62 5.94 11.46
N VAL A 111 -0.06 6.31 10.30
CA VAL A 111 1.37 6.61 10.13
C VAL A 111 1.84 7.69 11.08
N ARG A 112 1.21 8.87 11.10
CA ARG A 112 1.63 9.99 11.94
C ARG A 112 1.63 9.62 13.42
N LYS A 113 0.60 8.90 13.89
CA LYS A 113 0.48 8.46 15.27
C LYS A 113 1.56 7.45 15.64
N VAL A 114 1.81 6.45 14.79
CA VAL A 114 2.87 5.46 15.00
C VAL A 114 4.25 6.13 14.99
N LEU A 115 4.50 7.03 14.04
CA LEU A 115 5.77 7.76 13.95
C LEU A 115 6.01 8.67 15.16
N ARG A 116 5.01 9.39 15.65
CA ARG A 116 5.12 10.22 16.87
C ARG A 116 5.51 9.38 18.09
N LEU A 117 4.95 8.18 18.23
CA LEU A 117 5.30 7.26 19.31
C LEU A 117 6.72 6.68 19.15
N ALA A 118 7.14 6.43 17.92
CA ALA A 118 8.48 5.89 17.63
C ALA A 118 9.58 6.96 17.69
N ALA A 119 9.28 8.21 17.33
CA ALA A 119 10.25 9.29 17.16
C ALA A 119 11.24 9.48 18.32
N PRO A 120 10.84 9.37 19.63
CA PRO A 120 11.80 9.45 20.74
C PRO A 120 12.87 8.36 20.75
N HIS A 121 12.67 7.28 20.01
CA HIS A 121 13.57 6.13 19.92
C HIS A 121 14.30 6.05 18.58
N LEU A 122 14.14 7.07 17.73
CA LEU A 122 14.73 7.13 16.39
C LEU A 122 15.86 8.17 16.34
N HIS A 123 16.82 7.96 15.44
CA HIS A 123 17.92 8.90 15.22
C HIS A 123 18.22 9.08 13.72
N GLY A 124 18.86 10.20 13.37
CA GLY A 124 19.06 10.62 11.98
C GLY A 124 19.99 9.74 11.13
N ALA A 125 20.75 8.83 11.74
CA ALA A 125 21.61 7.90 10.99
C ALA A 125 20.84 6.72 10.38
N GLN A 126 19.64 6.42 10.91
CA GLN A 126 18.81 5.30 10.48
C GLN A 126 18.21 5.52 9.08
N THR A 127 17.90 4.42 8.42
CA THR A 127 17.13 4.40 7.19
C THR A 127 15.70 3.94 7.49
N LEU A 128 14.69 4.61 6.92
CA LEU A 128 13.30 4.16 6.96
C LEU A 128 12.79 3.90 5.55
N ILE A 129 12.28 2.68 5.32
CA ILE A 129 11.69 2.28 4.04
C ILE A 129 10.24 1.88 4.30
N HIS A 130 9.27 2.54 3.65
CA HIS A 130 7.88 2.16 3.80
C HIS A 130 7.38 1.34 2.61
N ALA A 131 6.29 0.58 2.85
CA ALA A 131 5.59 -0.20 1.83
C ALA A 131 4.08 0.01 1.97
N ILE A 132 3.67 1.28 2.10
CA ILE A 132 2.29 1.70 2.35
C ILE A 132 1.63 2.03 1.01
N GLY A 133 0.45 1.44 0.75
CA GLY A 133 -0.27 1.53 -0.51
C GLY A 133 -1.24 2.71 -0.60
N SER A 134 -1.02 3.78 0.14
CA SER A 134 -1.86 4.97 0.11
C SER A 134 -1.07 6.21 0.55
N VAL A 135 -1.67 7.38 0.41
CA VAL A 135 -1.21 8.63 0.99
C VAL A 135 -1.91 8.89 2.32
N ILE A 136 -1.39 9.79 3.14
CA ILE A 136 -2.08 10.25 4.36
C ILE A 136 -3.14 11.25 3.93
N PRO A 137 -4.44 10.98 4.18
CA PRO A 137 -5.51 11.90 3.83
C PRO A 137 -5.39 13.21 4.62
N ALA A 138 -5.98 14.27 4.07
CA ALA A 138 -6.15 15.52 4.79
C ALA A 138 -7.01 15.29 6.05
N SER A 139 -6.69 16.00 7.13
CA SER A 139 -7.40 15.95 8.41
C SER A 139 -7.43 17.34 9.05
N GLU A 140 -8.15 17.50 10.16
CA GLU A 140 -8.13 18.77 10.92
C GLU A 140 -6.72 19.18 11.37
N GLU A 141 -5.88 18.21 11.78
CA GLU A 141 -4.48 18.46 12.16
C GLU A 141 -3.56 18.75 10.96
N CYS A 142 -3.91 18.25 9.76
CA CYS A 142 -3.13 18.41 8.54
C CYS A 142 -4.07 18.59 7.35
N PRO A 143 -4.40 19.83 6.93
CA PRO A 143 -5.44 20.10 5.94
C PRO A 143 -5.04 19.72 4.51
N HIS A 144 -3.92 19.04 4.34
CA HIS A 144 -3.40 18.64 3.02
C HIS A 144 -3.08 17.16 2.97
N THR A 145 -3.41 16.52 1.84
CA THR A 145 -2.90 15.19 1.50
C THR A 145 -1.38 15.17 1.61
N THR A 146 -0.84 14.22 2.34
CA THR A 146 0.60 14.14 2.60
C THR A 146 1.15 12.79 2.14
N LEU A 147 2.28 12.83 1.43
CA LEU A 147 3.05 11.62 1.14
C LEU A 147 3.61 11.02 2.45
N ILE A 148 3.69 9.69 2.52
CA ILE A 148 4.24 9.01 3.68
C ILE A 148 5.69 9.44 3.93
N SER A 149 6.49 9.54 2.86
CA SER A 149 7.88 9.99 2.92
C SER A 149 8.01 11.40 3.51
N HIS A 150 7.10 12.31 3.20
CA HIS A 150 7.08 13.66 3.78
C HIS A 150 6.74 13.60 5.27
N ALA A 151 5.71 12.83 5.66
CA ALA A 151 5.34 12.69 7.06
C ALA A 151 6.46 12.09 7.91
N VAL A 152 7.22 11.12 7.38
CA VAL A 152 8.42 10.59 8.06
C VAL A 152 9.42 11.71 8.35
N GLY A 153 9.74 12.54 7.34
CA GLY A 153 10.68 13.65 7.49
C GLY A 153 10.20 14.78 8.41
N GLU A 154 8.88 14.97 8.53
CA GLU A 154 8.30 15.97 9.44
C GLU A 154 8.27 15.51 10.90
N VAL A 155 7.98 14.23 11.14
CA VAL A 155 7.67 13.69 12.48
C VAL A 155 8.89 13.05 13.14
N THR A 156 9.90 12.65 12.37
CA THR A 156 11.08 11.93 12.86
C THR A 156 12.38 12.63 12.49
N PRO A 157 13.51 12.33 13.17
CA PRO A 157 14.82 12.81 12.77
C PRO A 157 15.38 12.14 11.50
N ILE A 158 14.72 11.08 10.98
CA ILE A 158 15.21 10.30 9.83
C ILE A 158 15.09 11.12 8.54
N ARG A 159 16.17 11.10 7.73
CA ARG A 159 16.23 11.75 6.41
C ARG A 159 16.46 10.77 5.27
N LYS A 160 17.04 9.60 5.55
CA LYS A 160 17.26 8.51 4.60
C LYS A 160 15.96 7.72 4.45
N ILE A 161 15.11 8.16 3.54
CA ILE A 161 13.77 7.62 3.36
C ILE A 161 13.69 6.89 2.02
N GLY A 162 13.07 5.72 2.02
CA GLY A 162 12.75 4.93 0.84
C GLY A 162 11.32 4.43 0.84
N VAL A 163 10.88 3.96 -0.32
CA VAL A 163 9.60 3.31 -0.54
C VAL A 163 9.77 2.04 -1.36
N LEU A 164 8.98 1.01 -1.06
CA LEU A 164 8.93 -0.23 -1.85
C LEU A 164 7.62 -0.30 -2.62
N ALA A 165 7.73 -0.55 -3.93
CA ALA A 165 6.64 -0.93 -4.81
C ALA A 165 7.09 -2.04 -5.76
N GLY A 166 6.18 -2.71 -6.41
CA GLY A 166 6.48 -3.74 -7.40
C GLY A 166 5.71 -5.05 -7.17
N PRO A 167 5.73 -5.96 -8.12
CA PRO A 167 4.96 -7.21 -8.11
C PRO A 167 5.48 -8.18 -7.04
N ALA A 168 5.14 -7.91 -5.77
CA ALA A 168 5.45 -8.74 -4.60
C ALA A 168 4.32 -8.66 -3.59
N LEU A 169 3.38 -9.57 -3.68
CA LEU A 169 2.29 -9.70 -2.73
C LEU A 169 2.75 -10.46 -1.46
N ALA A 170 2.04 -10.29 -0.35
CA ALA A 170 2.36 -11.00 0.89
C ALA A 170 2.43 -12.53 0.72
N PRO A 171 1.53 -13.21 -0.02
CA PRO A 171 1.66 -14.63 -0.31
C PRO A 171 2.96 -15.00 -1.02
N ASP A 172 3.42 -14.17 -1.97
CA ASP A 172 4.64 -14.46 -2.74
C ASP A 172 5.88 -14.46 -1.83
N LEU A 173 5.94 -13.51 -0.87
CA LEU A 173 6.99 -13.48 0.14
C LEU A 173 6.90 -14.66 1.12
N GLU A 174 5.67 -15.05 1.51
CA GLU A 174 5.41 -16.18 2.42
C GLU A 174 5.80 -17.52 1.78
N GLU A 175 5.56 -17.69 0.48
CA GLU A 175 5.80 -18.89 -0.30
C GLU A 175 7.18 -18.91 -0.98
N PHE A 176 7.96 -17.82 -0.84
CA PHE A 176 9.23 -17.62 -1.57
C PHE A 176 9.06 -17.74 -3.10
N ALA A 177 7.92 -17.31 -3.62
CA ALA A 177 7.66 -17.26 -5.03
C ALA A 177 8.52 -16.18 -5.72
N PRO A 178 8.85 -16.33 -7.01
CA PRO A 178 9.56 -15.30 -7.75
C PRO A 178 8.81 -13.95 -7.72
N ALA A 179 9.47 -12.93 -7.24
CA ALA A 179 8.90 -11.59 -7.08
C ALA A 179 9.95 -10.50 -7.36
N ALA A 180 9.50 -9.28 -7.57
CA ALA A 180 10.38 -8.14 -7.76
C ALA A 180 9.87 -6.91 -7.00
N LEU A 181 10.79 -6.12 -6.44
CA LEU A 181 10.51 -4.84 -5.81
C LEU A 181 11.39 -3.76 -6.40
N VAL A 182 10.90 -2.54 -6.38
CA VAL A 182 11.65 -1.32 -6.66
C VAL A 182 11.73 -0.52 -5.37
N CYS A 183 12.95 -0.18 -4.95
CA CYS A 183 13.19 0.76 -3.87
C CYS A 183 13.42 2.15 -4.45
N GLY A 184 12.46 3.05 -4.26
CA GLY A 184 12.59 4.46 -4.60
C GLY A 184 13.17 5.24 -3.45
N SER A 185 14.28 5.98 -3.68
CA SER A 185 14.87 6.86 -2.67
C SER A 185 15.76 7.91 -3.32
N ARG A 186 15.80 9.11 -2.73
CA ARG A 186 16.75 10.16 -3.14
C ARG A 186 18.21 9.83 -2.77
N PHE A 187 18.44 8.84 -1.91
CA PHE A 187 19.74 8.43 -1.39
C PHE A 187 20.11 7.04 -1.93
N ASP A 188 21.19 6.93 -2.68
CA ASP A 188 21.68 5.66 -3.25
C ASP A 188 21.99 4.62 -2.16
N GLU A 189 22.42 5.06 -0.98
CA GLU A 189 22.66 4.20 0.18
C GLU A 189 21.40 3.43 0.61
N VAL A 190 20.22 4.06 0.58
CA VAL A 190 18.94 3.41 0.92
C VAL A 190 18.64 2.27 -0.04
N GLY A 191 18.85 2.50 -1.34
CA GLY A 191 18.71 1.48 -2.36
C GLY A 191 19.69 0.31 -2.17
N ALA A 192 20.96 0.62 -1.89
CA ALA A 192 21.98 -0.38 -1.62
C ALA A 192 21.65 -1.23 -0.38
N GLN A 193 21.18 -0.60 0.69
CA GLN A 193 20.74 -1.30 1.90
C GLN A 193 19.51 -2.18 1.64
N ALA A 194 18.53 -1.70 0.86
CA ALA A 194 17.36 -2.50 0.46
C ALA A 194 17.79 -3.75 -0.32
N ILE A 195 18.68 -3.61 -1.31
CA ILE A 195 19.26 -4.75 -2.04
C ILE A 195 19.96 -5.71 -1.08
N GLN A 196 20.79 -5.19 -0.17
CA GLN A 196 21.57 -6.01 0.77
C GLN A 196 20.66 -6.94 1.61
N VAL A 197 19.54 -6.41 2.15
CA VAL A 197 18.72 -7.16 3.10
C VAL A 197 17.59 -7.94 2.44
N LEU A 198 17.08 -7.49 1.28
CA LEU A 198 15.91 -8.09 0.63
C LEU A 198 16.29 -9.01 -0.54
N SER A 199 17.34 -8.71 -1.33
CA SER A 199 17.64 -9.50 -2.51
C SER A 199 18.04 -10.94 -2.16
N GLY A 200 17.45 -11.90 -2.86
CA GLY A 200 17.68 -13.32 -2.68
C GLY A 200 17.23 -14.13 -3.88
N HIS A 201 17.15 -15.46 -3.74
CA HIS A 201 16.80 -16.36 -4.84
C HIS A 201 15.40 -16.10 -5.44
N SER A 202 14.45 -15.66 -4.62
CA SER A 202 13.06 -15.46 -5.03
C SER A 202 12.67 -13.98 -5.14
N LEU A 203 13.48 -13.03 -4.62
CA LEU A 203 13.14 -11.62 -4.63
C LEU A 203 14.27 -10.81 -5.27
N LEU A 204 13.94 -10.16 -6.38
CA LEU A 204 14.79 -9.18 -7.04
C LEU A 204 14.47 -7.77 -6.52
N VAL A 205 15.50 -6.98 -6.24
CA VAL A 205 15.32 -5.58 -5.82
C VAL A 205 16.03 -4.66 -6.79
N TYR A 206 15.27 -3.75 -7.39
CA TYR A 206 15.76 -2.68 -8.24
C TYR A 206 15.72 -1.34 -7.49
N THR A 207 16.47 -0.36 -7.95
CA THR A 207 16.54 0.96 -7.31
C THR A 207 16.24 2.08 -8.30
N THR A 208 15.67 3.17 -7.80
CA THR A 208 15.49 4.42 -8.55
C THR A 208 15.60 5.62 -7.61
N ARG A 209 15.95 6.78 -8.13
CA ARG A 209 15.96 8.04 -7.37
C ARG A 209 14.58 8.70 -7.30
N ASP A 210 13.61 8.23 -8.07
CA ASP A 210 12.24 8.74 -8.09
C ASP A 210 11.42 8.21 -6.90
N LEU A 211 11.69 8.74 -5.70
CA LEU A 211 10.95 8.42 -4.48
C LEU A 211 9.45 8.68 -4.65
N ILE A 212 9.10 9.85 -5.20
CA ILE A 212 7.70 10.29 -5.33
C ILE A 212 6.94 9.40 -6.32
N GLY A 213 7.57 9.08 -7.45
CA GLY A 213 6.95 8.23 -8.47
C GLY A 213 6.68 6.82 -7.97
N VAL A 214 7.62 6.21 -7.25
CA VAL A 214 7.43 4.87 -6.67
C VAL A 214 6.33 4.89 -5.59
N GLU A 215 6.30 5.92 -4.74
CA GLU A 215 5.29 6.08 -3.69
C GLU A 215 3.87 6.24 -4.28
N LEU A 216 3.71 7.10 -5.27
CA LEU A 216 2.42 7.34 -5.93
C LEU A 216 1.98 6.16 -6.81
N ALA A 217 2.90 5.46 -7.45
CA ALA A 217 2.59 4.23 -8.17
C ALA A 217 2.07 3.16 -7.21
N ARG A 218 2.74 2.97 -6.06
CA ARG A 218 2.26 2.07 -5.00
C ARG A 218 0.87 2.45 -4.50
N ALA A 219 0.62 3.75 -4.27
CA ALA A 219 -0.69 4.23 -3.84
C ALA A 219 -1.77 4.02 -4.93
N GLY A 220 -1.44 4.27 -6.20
CA GLY A 220 -2.34 4.07 -7.33
C GLY A 220 -2.76 2.62 -7.52
N SER A 221 -1.94 1.65 -7.11
CA SER A 221 -2.26 0.22 -7.26
C SER A 221 -3.54 -0.19 -6.52
N SER A 222 -3.86 0.44 -5.38
CA SER A 222 -5.09 0.19 -4.63
C SER A 222 -6.34 0.60 -5.42
N VAL A 223 -6.27 1.70 -6.16
CA VAL A 223 -7.34 2.19 -7.03
C VAL A 223 -7.55 1.24 -8.21
N ILE A 224 -6.46 0.81 -8.85
CA ILE A 224 -6.51 -0.11 -9.98
C ILE A 224 -7.00 -1.49 -9.56
N ALA A 225 -6.59 -1.98 -8.38
CA ALA A 225 -7.11 -3.23 -7.81
C ALA A 225 -8.63 -3.17 -7.62
N MET A 226 -9.15 -2.07 -7.05
CA MET A 226 -10.58 -1.88 -6.84
C MET A 226 -11.34 -1.81 -8.17
N ALA A 227 -10.84 -1.07 -9.17
CA ALA A 227 -11.43 -1.02 -10.51
C ALA A 227 -11.47 -2.40 -11.18
N ALA A 228 -10.39 -3.17 -11.05
CA ALA A 228 -10.33 -4.54 -11.57
C ALA A 228 -11.30 -5.49 -10.87
N GLY A 229 -11.53 -5.32 -9.57
CA GLY A 229 -12.55 -6.04 -8.81
C GLY A 229 -13.96 -5.78 -9.34
N VAL A 230 -14.29 -4.52 -9.61
CA VAL A 230 -15.56 -4.13 -10.26
C VAL A 230 -15.69 -4.77 -11.64
N ALA A 231 -14.66 -4.67 -12.48
CA ALA A 231 -14.64 -5.23 -13.83
C ALA A 231 -14.78 -6.77 -13.83
N ASN A 232 -14.25 -7.43 -12.81
CA ASN A 232 -14.34 -8.88 -12.64
C ASN A 232 -15.79 -9.36 -12.46
N ILE A 233 -16.61 -8.63 -11.71
CA ILE A 233 -18.04 -8.99 -11.51
C ILE A 233 -18.86 -8.80 -12.78
N LEU A 234 -18.48 -7.85 -13.61
CA LEU A 234 -19.16 -7.57 -14.88
C LEU A 234 -18.69 -8.50 -16.01
N ASP A 235 -17.80 -9.44 -15.70
CA ASP A 235 -17.24 -10.44 -16.64
C ASP A 235 -16.67 -9.83 -17.93
N LEU A 236 -15.99 -8.68 -17.80
CA LEU A 236 -15.45 -7.93 -18.95
C LEU A 236 -14.15 -8.53 -19.52
N GLY A 237 -13.62 -9.56 -18.88
CA GLY A 237 -12.49 -10.33 -19.37
C GLY A 237 -11.14 -9.60 -19.35
N THR A 238 -10.17 -10.23 -20.00
CA THR A 238 -8.77 -9.75 -20.07
C THR A 238 -8.61 -8.39 -20.77
N PRO A 239 -9.33 -8.06 -21.87
CA PRO A 239 -9.17 -6.76 -22.51
C PRO A 239 -9.50 -5.58 -21.61
N ALA A 240 -10.59 -5.65 -20.85
CA ALA A 240 -10.97 -4.59 -19.91
C ALA A 240 -9.91 -4.39 -18.82
N ARG A 241 -9.36 -5.48 -18.29
CA ARG A 241 -8.26 -5.43 -17.31
C ARG A 241 -7.01 -4.77 -17.89
N ALA A 242 -6.63 -5.11 -19.13
CA ALA A 242 -5.50 -4.48 -19.81
C ALA A 242 -5.71 -2.97 -19.99
N ILE A 243 -6.92 -2.55 -20.40
CA ILE A 243 -7.29 -1.13 -20.52
C ILE A 243 -7.18 -0.43 -19.17
N LEU A 244 -7.70 -1.02 -18.09
CA LEU A 244 -7.64 -0.44 -16.75
C LEU A 244 -6.18 -0.25 -16.28
N ILE A 245 -5.31 -1.22 -16.51
CA ILE A 245 -3.90 -1.14 -16.13
C ILE A 245 -3.18 -0.04 -16.92
N THR A 246 -3.30 -0.05 -18.25
CA THR A 246 -2.57 0.89 -19.11
C THR A 246 -3.06 2.32 -18.93
N ARG A 247 -4.39 2.54 -18.90
CA ARG A 247 -4.97 3.86 -18.65
C ARG A 247 -4.73 4.34 -17.24
N GLY A 248 -4.82 3.43 -16.25
CA GLY A 248 -4.49 3.75 -14.87
C GLY A 248 -3.04 4.17 -14.69
N ALA A 249 -2.10 3.49 -15.34
CA ALA A 249 -0.70 3.89 -15.33
C ALA A 249 -0.51 5.30 -15.91
N ALA A 250 -1.12 5.61 -17.04
CA ALA A 250 -1.05 6.93 -17.67
C ALA A 250 -1.74 8.01 -16.79
N GLU A 251 -2.88 7.70 -16.18
CA GLU A 251 -3.62 8.62 -15.31
C GLU A 251 -2.83 8.98 -14.06
N PHE A 252 -2.29 7.97 -13.36
CA PHE A 252 -1.45 8.19 -12.18
C PHE A 252 -0.11 8.83 -12.53
N ALA A 253 0.50 8.51 -13.68
CA ALA A 253 1.70 9.17 -14.16
C ALA A 253 1.48 10.68 -14.33
N ARG A 254 0.38 11.10 -14.98
CA ARG A 254 0.05 12.52 -15.14
C ARG A 254 -0.14 13.24 -13.80
N LEU A 255 -0.83 12.61 -12.83
CA LEU A 255 -0.97 13.17 -11.48
C LEU A 255 0.37 13.29 -10.78
N ALA A 256 1.18 12.25 -10.83
CA ALA A 256 2.44 12.16 -10.13
C ALA A 256 3.50 13.14 -10.67
N VAL A 257 3.52 13.37 -11.99
CA VAL A 257 4.39 14.39 -12.61
C VAL A 257 4.09 15.79 -12.06
N LYS A 258 2.83 16.12 -11.75
CA LYS A 258 2.47 17.39 -11.08
C LYS A 258 3.01 17.50 -9.66
N LEU A 259 3.38 16.38 -9.06
CA LEU A 259 3.98 16.30 -7.73
C LEU A 259 5.51 16.09 -7.77
N GLY A 260 6.10 16.11 -8.97
CA GLY A 260 7.56 16.03 -9.16
C GLY A 260 8.09 14.61 -9.40
N ALA A 261 7.24 13.65 -9.75
CA ALA A 261 7.65 12.30 -10.13
C ALA A 261 8.13 12.23 -11.59
N GLU A 262 8.84 11.15 -11.91
CA GLU A 262 9.20 10.81 -13.28
C GLU A 262 8.12 9.93 -13.93
N GLU A 263 7.61 10.33 -15.08
CA GLU A 263 6.57 9.61 -15.84
C GLU A 263 6.96 8.14 -16.08
N ARG A 264 8.21 7.90 -16.47
CA ARG A 264 8.74 6.56 -16.80
C ARG A 264 8.62 5.54 -15.65
N THR A 265 8.56 5.98 -14.39
CA THR A 265 8.41 5.11 -13.21
C THR A 265 7.11 4.31 -13.30
N PHE A 266 6.06 4.88 -13.87
CA PHE A 266 4.75 4.24 -14.01
C PHE A 266 4.69 3.15 -15.08
N PHE A 267 5.64 3.12 -16.01
CA PHE A 267 5.72 2.09 -17.05
C PHE A 267 6.68 0.95 -16.72
N GLY A 268 7.30 1.00 -15.53
CA GLY A 268 8.20 -0.03 -15.00
C GLY A 268 7.52 -0.98 -13.99
N LEU A 269 8.37 -1.68 -13.24
CA LEU A 269 7.94 -2.63 -12.19
C LEU A 269 7.16 -1.94 -11.06
N ALA A 270 7.52 -0.72 -10.68
CA ALA A 270 6.84 0.05 -9.64
C ALA A 270 5.42 0.49 -10.05
N GLY A 271 5.17 0.70 -11.35
CA GLY A 271 3.88 1.09 -11.90
C GLY A 271 3.14 -0.09 -12.52
N VAL A 272 3.29 -0.31 -13.83
CA VAL A 272 2.56 -1.39 -14.53
C VAL A 272 2.77 -2.75 -13.88
N GLY A 273 3.99 -3.09 -13.43
CA GLY A 273 4.27 -4.35 -12.75
C GLY A 273 3.45 -4.51 -11.46
N GLU A 274 3.43 -3.47 -10.61
CA GLU A 274 2.63 -3.40 -9.40
C GLU A 274 1.13 -3.47 -9.71
N PHE A 275 0.66 -2.76 -10.75
CA PHE A 275 -0.76 -2.73 -11.14
C PHE A 275 -1.23 -4.09 -11.63
N VAL A 276 -0.41 -4.82 -12.43
CA VAL A 276 -0.72 -6.19 -12.85
C VAL A 276 -0.89 -7.08 -11.63
N ALA A 277 0.07 -7.07 -10.70
CA ALA A 277 0.00 -7.88 -9.48
C ALA A 277 -1.20 -7.51 -8.60
N ALA A 278 -1.54 -6.22 -8.49
CA ALA A 278 -2.68 -5.73 -7.71
C ALA A 278 -4.03 -6.17 -8.28
N THR A 279 -4.12 -6.44 -9.60
CA THR A 279 -5.34 -6.97 -10.24
C THR A 279 -5.53 -8.48 -10.03
N GLU A 280 -4.54 -9.18 -9.48
CA GLU A 280 -4.66 -10.59 -9.16
C GLU A 280 -5.50 -10.78 -7.89
N ARG A 281 -6.40 -11.80 -7.92
CA ARG A 281 -7.35 -12.06 -6.83
C ARG A 281 -6.67 -12.47 -5.52
N ARG A 282 -5.46 -13.03 -5.59
CA ARG A 282 -4.71 -13.51 -4.42
C ARG A 282 -4.28 -12.35 -3.53
N GLY A 283 -5.00 -12.14 -2.41
CA GLY A 283 -4.53 -11.29 -1.29
C GLY A 283 -4.84 -9.81 -1.36
N SER A 284 -5.40 -9.27 -2.43
CA SER A 284 -5.77 -7.86 -2.51
C SER A 284 -7.11 -7.58 -1.81
N ALA A 285 -7.09 -6.75 -0.76
CA ALA A 285 -8.31 -6.30 -0.07
C ALA A 285 -9.13 -5.34 -0.96
N ASP A 286 -8.44 -4.46 -1.69
CA ASP A 286 -9.08 -3.50 -2.58
C ASP A 286 -9.73 -4.17 -3.78
N PHE A 287 -9.13 -5.23 -4.33
CA PHE A 287 -9.78 -6.03 -5.38
C PHE A 287 -11.08 -6.67 -4.86
N GLU A 288 -11.06 -7.26 -3.67
CA GLU A 288 -12.25 -7.87 -3.08
C GLU A 288 -13.32 -6.81 -2.76
N LEU A 289 -12.91 -5.63 -2.26
CA LEU A 289 -13.82 -4.51 -2.08
C LEU A 289 -14.47 -4.10 -3.40
N GLY A 290 -13.68 -3.94 -4.46
CA GLY A 290 -14.20 -3.64 -5.80
C GLY A 290 -15.20 -4.67 -6.29
N ARG A 291 -14.95 -5.95 -6.04
CA ARG A 291 -15.85 -7.05 -6.38
C ARG A 291 -17.22 -6.94 -5.66
N LEU A 292 -17.21 -6.62 -4.36
CA LEU A 292 -18.44 -6.42 -3.59
C LEU A 292 -19.20 -5.17 -4.04
N LEU A 293 -18.50 -4.07 -4.32
CA LEU A 293 -19.11 -2.87 -4.90
C LEU A 293 -19.72 -3.15 -6.29
N GLY A 294 -19.04 -3.99 -7.10
CA GLY A 294 -19.55 -4.48 -8.38
C GLY A 294 -20.87 -5.26 -8.25
N GLN A 295 -21.08 -5.95 -7.14
CA GLN A 295 -22.32 -6.63 -6.76
C GLN A 295 -23.38 -5.67 -6.19
N ARG A 296 -23.15 -4.37 -6.20
CA ARG A 296 -24.02 -3.32 -5.63
C ARG A 296 -24.18 -3.41 -4.10
N ILE A 297 -23.21 -4.02 -3.41
CA ILE A 297 -23.18 -4.02 -1.94
C ILE A 297 -22.74 -2.61 -1.50
N PRO A 298 -23.49 -1.95 -0.58
CA PRO A 298 -23.10 -0.63 -0.08
C PRO A 298 -21.69 -0.62 0.53
N LEU A 299 -20.96 0.49 0.38
CA LEU A 299 -19.55 0.61 0.79
C LEU A 299 -19.33 0.17 2.25
N ALA A 300 -20.17 0.63 3.19
CA ALA A 300 -20.02 0.30 4.60
C ALA A 300 -20.15 -1.21 4.86
N GLU A 301 -21.08 -1.88 4.17
CA GLU A 301 -21.28 -3.33 4.28
C GLU A 301 -20.15 -4.10 3.57
N ALA A 302 -19.73 -3.64 2.39
CA ALA A 302 -18.61 -4.24 1.66
C ALA A 302 -17.30 -4.19 2.46
N LEU A 303 -17.02 -3.08 3.13
CA LEU A 303 -15.84 -2.94 4.02
C LEU A 303 -15.91 -3.90 5.23
N LYS A 304 -17.11 -4.12 5.81
CA LYS A 304 -17.30 -5.12 6.86
C LYS A 304 -17.03 -6.54 6.35
N GLN A 305 -17.54 -6.90 5.16
CA GLN A 305 -17.32 -8.22 4.58
C GLN A 305 -15.87 -8.49 4.21
N VAL A 306 -15.13 -7.49 3.68
CA VAL A 306 -13.68 -7.61 3.44
C VAL A 306 -12.93 -7.85 4.74
N GLY A 307 -13.32 -7.22 5.85
CA GLY A 307 -12.75 -7.41 7.19
C GLY A 307 -11.27 -7.03 7.33
N ARG A 308 -10.70 -6.40 6.29
CA ARG A 308 -9.29 -5.95 6.21
C ARG A 308 -9.23 -4.48 5.80
N VAL A 309 -8.09 -3.84 6.05
CA VAL A 309 -7.84 -2.47 5.60
C VAL A 309 -7.86 -2.43 4.06
N CYS A 310 -8.64 -1.50 3.52
CA CYS A 310 -8.68 -1.14 2.12
C CYS A 310 -8.16 0.29 1.96
N ASP A 311 -7.14 0.46 1.15
CA ASP A 311 -6.55 1.76 0.86
C ASP A 311 -7.28 2.48 -0.30
N GLY A 312 -7.96 1.70 -1.16
CA GLY A 312 -8.63 2.19 -2.38
C GLY A 312 -9.60 3.35 -2.17
N PRO A 313 -10.57 3.27 -1.24
CA PRO A 313 -11.54 4.36 -1.05
C PRO A 313 -10.89 5.69 -0.67
N SER A 314 -9.94 5.66 0.26
CA SER A 314 -9.17 6.85 0.65
C SER A 314 -8.36 7.38 -0.54
N MET A 315 -7.65 6.50 -1.25
CA MET A 315 -6.81 6.91 -2.39
C MET A 315 -7.65 7.45 -3.56
N VAL A 316 -8.83 6.90 -3.84
CA VAL A 316 -9.77 7.44 -4.83
C VAL A 316 -10.16 8.88 -4.48
N ARG A 317 -10.53 9.14 -3.21
CA ARG A 317 -10.88 10.48 -2.75
C ARG A 317 -9.71 11.45 -2.95
N GLU A 318 -8.53 11.09 -2.47
CA GLU A 318 -7.35 11.96 -2.53
C GLU A 318 -6.89 12.20 -3.98
N ALA A 319 -6.89 11.17 -4.83
CA ALA A 319 -6.55 11.30 -6.24
C ALA A 319 -7.58 12.15 -7.01
N HIS A 320 -8.87 12.06 -6.66
CA HIS A 320 -9.92 12.91 -7.21
C HIS A 320 -9.68 14.38 -6.88
N LEU A 321 -9.40 14.69 -5.62
CA LEU A 321 -9.09 16.05 -5.17
C LEU A 321 -7.82 16.61 -5.83
N LEU A 322 -6.76 15.79 -5.94
CA LEU A 322 -5.53 16.18 -6.62
C LEU A 322 -5.77 16.40 -8.12
N GLY A 323 -6.59 15.57 -8.77
CA GLY A 323 -7.00 15.74 -10.16
C GLY A 323 -7.65 17.10 -10.40
N HIS A 324 -8.59 17.49 -9.55
CA HIS A 324 -9.22 18.82 -9.60
C HIS A 324 -8.22 19.95 -9.34
N LYS A 325 -7.40 19.82 -8.30
CA LYS A 325 -6.41 20.85 -7.92
C LYS A 325 -5.40 21.13 -9.03
N PHE A 326 -4.93 20.09 -9.72
CA PHE A 326 -3.90 20.21 -10.76
C PHE A 326 -4.46 20.24 -12.20
N HIS A 327 -5.79 20.23 -12.35
CA HIS A 327 -6.46 20.17 -13.66
C HIS A 327 -6.01 18.97 -14.50
N VAL A 328 -5.83 17.81 -13.86
CA VAL A 328 -5.48 16.55 -14.51
C VAL A 328 -6.75 15.72 -14.71
N ARG A 329 -6.95 15.23 -15.92
CA ARG A 329 -8.07 14.32 -16.21
C ARG A 329 -7.82 12.96 -15.53
N THR A 330 -8.76 12.55 -14.66
CA THR A 330 -8.70 11.32 -13.84
C THR A 330 -9.99 10.52 -14.04
N SER A 331 -10.12 9.87 -15.20
CA SER A 331 -11.36 9.19 -15.61
C SER A 331 -11.66 7.97 -14.71
N ILE A 332 -10.66 7.11 -14.45
CA ILE A 332 -10.81 5.92 -13.60
C ILE A 332 -11.13 6.33 -12.16
N VAL A 333 -10.35 7.25 -11.61
CA VAL A 333 -10.56 7.79 -10.26
C VAL A 333 -11.94 8.43 -10.14
N SER A 334 -12.36 9.25 -11.12
CA SER A 334 -13.65 9.93 -11.09
C SER A 334 -14.83 8.97 -11.13
N ALA A 335 -14.76 7.91 -11.94
CA ALA A 335 -15.81 6.90 -12.00
C ALA A 335 -15.89 6.10 -10.69
N LEU A 336 -14.77 5.71 -10.11
CA LEU A 336 -14.75 5.05 -8.81
C LEU A 336 -15.22 5.98 -7.68
N TYR A 337 -14.85 7.26 -7.72
CA TYR A 337 -15.34 8.26 -6.77
C TYR A 337 -16.87 8.35 -6.79
N GLN A 338 -17.47 8.40 -7.97
CA GLN A 338 -18.93 8.42 -8.13
C GLN A 338 -19.59 7.11 -7.66
N LEU A 339 -18.95 5.95 -7.95
CA LEU A 339 -19.42 4.65 -7.47
C LEU A 339 -19.43 4.58 -5.95
N LEU A 340 -18.37 5.05 -5.29
CA LEU A 340 -18.24 5.08 -3.82
C LEU A 340 -19.33 5.95 -3.17
N HIS A 341 -19.82 6.99 -3.87
CA HIS A 341 -20.86 7.90 -3.39
C HIS A 341 -22.28 7.53 -3.88
N GLY A 342 -22.47 6.35 -4.47
CA GLY A 342 -23.77 5.85 -4.92
C GLY A 342 -24.41 6.66 -6.05
N LYS A 343 -23.64 7.47 -6.78
CA LYS A 343 -24.13 8.36 -7.85
C LYS A 343 -24.23 7.70 -9.22
N PHE A 344 -23.68 6.50 -9.37
CA PHE A 344 -23.70 5.75 -10.65
C PHE A 344 -24.07 4.29 -10.46
N ASP A 345 -24.77 3.72 -11.45
CA ASP A 345 -24.84 2.28 -11.60
C ASP A 345 -23.44 1.74 -11.98
N THR A 346 -23.09 0.61 -11.41
CA THR A 346 -21.79 -0.06 -11.61
C THR A 346 -21.45 -0.26 -13.08
N LYS A 347 -22.47 -0.60 -13.91
CA LYS A 347 -22.33 -0.80 -15.35
C LYS A 347 -22.02 0.51 -16.08
N ASP A 348 -22.73 1.59 -15.74
CA ASP A 348 -22.55 2.90 -16.36
C ASP A 348 -21.20 3.53 -15.99
N ALA A 349 -20.79 3.38 -14.72
CA ALA A 349 -19.48 3.80 -14.27
C ALA A 349 -18.35 3.13 -15.08
N LEU A 350 -18.45 1.82 -15.29
CA LEU A 350 -17.45 1.07 -16.02
C LEU A 350 -17.51 1.29 -17.53
N MET A 351 -18.71 1.43 -18.11
CA MET A 351 -18.88 1.77 -19.53
C MET A 351 -18.33 3.16 -19.80
N SER A 352 -18.49 4.12 -18.88
CA SER A 352 -17.85 5.44 -19.01
C SER A 352 -16.33 5.37 -18.97
N LEU A 353 -15.74 4.40 -18.25
CA LEU A 353 -14.30 4.12 -18.22
C LEU A 353 -13.78 3.58 -19.57
N LEU A 354 -14.60 2.78 -20.26
CA LEU A 354 -14.22 2.14 -21.52
C LEU A 354 -14.57 3.00 -22.74
N SER A 355 -15.56 3.90 -22.65
CA SER A 355 -16.12 4.71 -23.73
C SER A 355 -15.63 6.16 -23.78
N THR A 356 -14.55 6.52 -23.11
CA THR A 356 -14.04 7.90 -23.13
C THR A 356 -13.68 8.32 -24.55
N ASP A 357 -14.14 9.52 -24.96
CA ASP A 357 -13.92 10.17 -26.28
C ASP A 357 -12.44 10.52 -26.60
N VAL A 358 -11.51 9.69 -26.13
CA VAL A 358 -10.08 9.87 -26.46
C VAL A 358 -9.77 9.01 -27.67
N HIS A 359 -9.72 9.63 -28.82
CA HIS A 359 -9.32 8.99 -30.08
C HIS A 359 -7.80 9.00 -30.30
N ASN A 360 -7.03 9.58 -29.38
CA ASN A 360 -5.57 9.66 -29.47
C ASN A 360 -4.94 8.96 -28.25
N GLU A 361 -4.14 7.93 -28.47
CA GLU A 361 -3.48 7.16 -27.41
C GLU A 361 -2.50 8.01 -26.56
N LYS A 362 -2.05 9.16 -27.11
CA LYS A 362 -1.10 10.08 -26.46
C LYS A 362 -1.76 11.18 -25.64
N GLU A 363 -3.08 11.28 -25.65
CA GLU A 363 -3.88 12.22 -24.85
C GLU A 363 -4.63 11.49 -23.71
#